data_e85c90c06b4a048596fc195974f8aa97
#
_entry.id   e85c90c06b4a048596fc195974f8aa97
#
_cell.length_a   1.000
_cell.length_b   1.000
_cell.length_c   1.000
_cell.angle_alpha   90.00
_cell.angle_beta   90.00
_cell.angle_gamma   90.00
#
_symmetry.space_group_name_H-M   'P 1'
#
loop_
_entity.id
_entity.type
_entity.pdbx_description
1 polymer ?
#
loop_
_entity_poly.entity_id
_entity_poly.type
_entity_poly.pdbx_seq_one_letter_code
_entity_poly.pdbx_strand_id
1 'polypeptide(L)'
;MYQMCKAILPLMVKQNGGSIINISSCASSLKGFPNRFVYGTSKGSVIGLTKSIAADFVKQNIRCNSIAPGTVFSPSWQDRVNQSPDPVQAKKDFIARQPMGRLGTAEEIAAMAVYLARDDATFTTGTTISVDGGISI
;
A
#
# COMPACT_ATOMS: atom_id res chain seq x y z
N MET A 1 -3.93 -1.47 11.47
CA MET A 1 -2.50 -1.20 11.22
C MET A 1 -1.82 -0.55 12.43
N TYR A 2 -2.30 0.58 12.95
CA TYR A 2 -1.71 1.22 14.14
C TYR A 2 -1.48 0.24 15.31
N GLN A 3 -2.47 -0.55 15.71
CA GLN A 3 -2.34 -1.51 16.81
C GLN A 3 -1.24 -2.56 16.58
N MET A 4 -1.08 -3.04 15.35
CA MET A 4 0.00 -3.97 15.00
C MET A 4 1.38 -3.32 15.11
N CYS A 5 1.52 -2.10 14.58
CA CYS A 5 2.77 -1.35 14.72
C CYS A 5 3.10 -1.10 16.20
N LYS A 6 2.12 -0.65 16.99
CA LYS A 6 2.28 -0.43 18.43
C LYS A 6 2.75 -1.69 19.16
N ALA A 7 2.24 -2.86 18.78
CA ALA A 7 2.61 -4.12 19.45
C ALA A 7 4.02 -4.61 19.05
N ILE A 8 4.43 -4.42 17.79
CA ILE A 8 5.72 -4.96 17.30
C ILE A 8 6.90 -4.02 17.54
N LEU A 9 6.70 -2.70 17.58
CA LEU A 9 7.76 -1.73 17.73
C LEU A 9 8.65 -1.94 18.98
N PRO A 10 8.12 -2.24 20.19
CA PRO A 10 8.96 -2.50 21.35
C PRO A 10 9.93 -3.68 21.16
N LEU A 11 9.49 -4.71 20.43
CA LEU A 11 10.34 -5.87 20.12
C LEU A 11 11.43 -5.50 19.12
N MET A 12 11.08 -4.71 18.07
CA MET A 12 12.05 -4.22 17.09
C MET A 12 13.09 -3.28 17.74
N VAL A 13 12.68 -2.42 18.66
CA VAL A 13 13.60 -1.57 19.42
C VAL A 13 14.56 -2.42 20.25
N LYS A 14 14.06 -3.44 20.96
CA LYS A 14 14.89 -4.36 21.77
C LYS A 14 15.92 -5.10 20.93
N GLN A 15 15.59 -5.50 19.69
CA GLN A 15 16.53 -6.17 18.77
C GLN A 15 17.37 -5.21 17.93
N ASN A 16 17.16 -3.89 18.09
CA ASN A 16 17.86 -2.83 17.38
C ASN A 16 17.76 -2.96 15.86
N GLY A 17 16.57 -3.17 15.36
CA GLY A 17 16.33 -3.21 13.92
C GLY A 17 15.03 -3.86 13.50
N GLY A 18 14.62 -3.56 12.27
CA GLY A 18 13.44 -4.15 11.65
C GLY A 18 12.96 -3.39 10.43
N SER A 19 12.07 -4.03 9.68
CA SER A 19 11.41 -3.42 8.53
C SER A 19 9.89 -3.58 8.64
N ILE A 20 9.17 -2.46 8.65
CA ILE A 20 7.70 -2.42 8.64
C ILE A 20 7.26 -2.01 7.23
N ILE A 21 6.39 -2.80 6.64
CA ILE A 21 5.82 -2.54 5.33
C ILE A 21 4.30 -2.43 5.47
N ASN A 22 3.78 -1.24 5.32
CA ASN A 22 2.36 -0.95 5.41
C ASN A 22 1.72 -0.97 4.01
N ILE A 23 0.52 -1.54 3.88
CA ILE A 23 -0.22 -1.51 2.62
C ILE A 23 -1.25 -0.38 2.67
N SER A 24 -0.93 0.71 1.93
CA SER A 24 -1.84 1.83 1.69
C SER A 24 -2.69 1.59 0.43
N SER A 25 -2.83 2.59 -0.42
CA SER A 25 -3.53 2.54 -1.71
C SER A 25 -3.17 3.79 -2.53
N CYS A 26 -3.26 3.72 -3.85
CA CYS A 26 -3.30 4.91 -4.69
C CYS A 26 -4.48 5.81 -4.33
N ALA A 27 -5.62 5.23 -3.92
CA ALA A 27 -6.77 5.95 -3.36
C ALA A 27 -6.50 6.34 -1.90
N SER A 28 -5.75 7.41 -1.70
CA SER A 28 -5.28 7.92 -0.41
C SER A 28 -4.96 9.41 -0.53
N SER A 29 -3.93 9.89 0.16
CA SER A 29 -3.37 11.23 -0.06
C SER A 29 -2.65 11.39 -1.42
N LEU A 30 -2.50 10.30 -2.20
CA LEU A 30 -1.87 10.33 -3.52
C LEU A 30 -2.87 10.76 -4.59
N LYS A 31 -4.09 10.17 -4.59
CA LYS A 31 -5.15 10.52 -5.54
C LYS A 31 -6.53 10.31 -4.93
N GLY A 32 -7.43 11.27 -5.15
CA GLY A 32 -8.84 11.14 -4.79
C GLY A 32 -9.63 10.35 -5.84
N PHE A 33 -10.58 9.54 -5.37
CA PHE A 33 -11.51 8.81 -6.23
C PHE A 33 -12.95 9.04 -5.78
N PRO A 34 -13.92 9.15 -6.70
CA PRO A 34 -15.33 9.25 -6.35
C PRO A 34 -15.79 8.09 -5.45
N ASN A 35 -16.68 8.39 -4.50
CA ASN A 35 -17.25 7.41 -3.55
C ASN A 35 -16.21 6.66 -2.71
N ARG A 36 -15.07 7.31 -2.37
CA ARG A 36 -13.97 6.71 -1.60
C ARG A 36 -13.49 7.56 -0.44
N PHE A 37 -14.28 8.55 0.03
CA PHE A 37 -13.79 9.48 1.06
C PHE A 37 -13.36 8.77 2.36
N VAL A 38 -14.15 7.84 2.90
CA VAL A 38 -13.79 7.07 4.10
C VAL A 38 -12.58 6.17 3.85
N TYR A 39 -12.59 5.45 2.73
CA TYR A 39 -11.48 4.57 2.35
C TYR A 39 -10.20 5.38 2.10
N GLY A 40 -10.28 6.45 1.33
CA GLY A 40 -9.15 7.34 1.03
C GLY A 40 -8.56 7.95 2.29
N THR A 41 -9.40 8.42 3.22
CA THR A 41 -8.97 8.93 4.52
C THR A 41 -8.23 7.85 5.31
N SER A 42 -8.79 6.64 5.41
CA SER A 42 -8.16 5.52 6.12
C SER A 42 -6.81 5.13 5.51
N LYS A 43 -6.68 5.18 4.19
CA LYS A 43 -5.41 4.86 3.49
C LYS A 43 -4.41 6.01 3.52
N GLY A 44 -4.88 7.25 3.55
CA GLY A 44 -4.03 8.43 3.79
C GLY A 44 -3.41 8.41 5.19
N SER A 45 -4.18 8.01 6.22
CA SER A 45 -3.65 7.87 7.58
C SER A 45 -2.55 6.81 7.70
N VAL A 46 -2.58 5.76 6.87
CA VAL A 46 -1.49 4.76 6.79
C VAL A 46 -0.19 5.39 6.30
N ILE A 47 -0.26 6.32 5.34
CA ILE A 47 0.91 7.05 4.83
C ILE A 47 1.48 7.95 5.94
N GLY A 48 0.62 8.67 6.67
CA GLY A 48 1.03 9.48 7.81
C GLY A 48 1.70 8.64 8.92
N LEU A 49 1.07 7.52 9.30
CA LEU A 49 1.61 6.57 10.28
C LEU A 49 2.99 6.04 9.86
N THR A 50 3.15 5.69 8.58
CA THR A 50 4.42 5.20 8.04
C THR A 50 5.55 6.21 8.21
N LYS A 51 5.29 7.46 7.84
CA LYS A 51 6.29 8.55 7.98
C LYS A 51 6.64 8.82 9.43
N SER A 52 5.64 8.84 10.32
CA SER A 52 5.86 9.09 11.75
C SER A 52 6.70 7.98 12.38
N ILE A 53 6.38 6.71 12.13
CA ILE A 53 7.18 5.59 12.63
C ILE A 53 8.62 5.65 12.10
N ALA A 54 8.80 5.94 10.81
CA ALA A 54 10.14 6.08 10.24
C ALA A 54 10.93 7.20 10.94
N ALA A 55 10.33 8.36 11.17
CA ALA A 55 10.98 9.48 11.84
C ALA A 55 11.33 9.16 13.29
N ASP A 56 10.42 8.51 14.03
CA ASP A 56 10.61 8.21 15.45
C ASP A 56 11.67 7.14 15.70
N PHE A 57 11.80 6.15 14.80
CA PHE A 57 12.56 4.93 15.06
C PHE A 57 13.76 4.68 14.12
N VAL A 58 14.09 5.62 13.22
CA VAL A 58 15.24 5.47 12.31
C VAL A 58 16.58 5.28 13.05
N LYS A 59 16.75 5.92 14.20
CA LYS A 59 17.98 5.79 15.03
C LYS A 59 18.11 4.42 15.69
N GLN A 60 17.06 3.62 15.75
CA GLN A 60 17.04 2.24 16.22
C GLN A 60 17.12 1.23 15.06
N ASN A 61 17.57 1.66 13.88
CA ASN A 61 17.67 0.85 12.66
C ASN A 61 16.33 0.23 12.23
N ILE A 62 15.20 0.88 12.58
CA ILE A 62 13.87 0.44 12.16
C ILE A 62 13.45 1.25 10.95
N ARG A 63 13.18 0.58 9.85
CA ARG A 63 12.64 1.17 8.64
C ARG A 63 11.11 0.99 8.59
N CYS A 64 10.41 1.99 8.11
CA CYS A 64 8.97 1.90 7.91
C CYS A 64 8.63 2.53 6.56
N ASN A 65 8.05 1.72 5.67
CA ASN A 65 7.65 2.14 4.33
C ASN A 65 6.21 1.73 4.06
N SER A 66 5.58 2.34 3.07
CA SER A 66 4.27 1.89 2.59
C SER A 66 4.30 1.60 1.08
N ILE A 67 3.50 0.63 0.68
CA ILE A 67 3.18 0.36 -0.72
C ILE A 67 1.77 0.92 -0.97
N ALA A 68 1.60 1.61 -2.08
CA ALA A 68 0.31 2.13 -2.55
C ALA A 68 -0.09 1.41 -3.85
N PRO A 69 -0.79 0.27 -3.76
CA PRO A 69 -1.24 -0.44 -4.94
C PRO A 69 -2.30 0.33 -5.73
N GLY A 70 -2.29 0.16 -7.05
CA GLY A 70 -3.44 0.43 -7.90
C GLY A 70 -4.53 -0.64 -7.77
N THR A 71 -5.29 -0.87 -8.84
CA THR A 71 -6.25 -1.97 -8.84
C THR A 71 -5.55 -3.28 -9.13
N VAL A 72 -5.59 -4.20 -8.16
CA VAL A 72 -4.97 -5.52 -8.22
C VAL A 72 -6.05 -6.59 -8.38
N PHE A 73 -5.81 -7.56 -9.25
CA PHE A 73 -6.65 -8.75 -9.36
C PHE A 73 -6.57 -9.54 -8.07
N SER A 74 -7.72 -9.78 -7.43
CA SER A 74 -7.83 -10.51 -6.17
C SER A 74 -9.24 -11.10 -6.03
N PRO A 75 -9.43 -12.11 -5.16
CA PRO A 75 -10.76 -12.64 -4.88
C PRO A 75 -11.77 -11.55 -4.49
N SER A 76 -11.40 -10.63 -3.61
CA SER A 76 -12.28 -9.54 -3.18
C SER A 76 -12.60 -8.53 -4.29
N TRP A 77 -11.70 -8.35 -5.26
CA TRP A 77 -12.00 -7.57 -6.46
C TRP A 77 -12.98 -8.32 -7.35
N GLN A 78 -12.76 -9.62 -7.58
CA GLN A 78 -13.65 -10.45 -8.39
C GLN A 78 -15.06 -10.50 -7.80
N ASP A 79 -15.20 -10.67 -6.48
CA ASP A 79 -16.48 -10.64 -5.79
C ASP A 79 -17.21 -9.31 -6.00
N ARG A 80 -16.49 -8.20 -5.92
CA ARG A 80 -17.05 -6.85 -6.16
C ARG A 80 -17.53 -6.67 -7.59
N VAL A 81 -16.79 -7.20 -8.55
CA VAL A 81 -17.22 -7.20 -9.98
C VAL A 81 -18.47 -8.05 -10.15
N ASN A 82 -18.49 -9.26 -9.58
CA ASN A 82 -19.60 -10.20 -9.68
C ASN A 82 -20.90 -9.66 -9.04
N GLN A 83 -20.77 -8.83 -8.00
CA GLN A 83 -21.91 -8.20 -7.31
C GLN A 83 -22.43 -6.92 -8.00
N SER A 84 -21.79 -6.47 -9.08
CA SER A 84 -22.26 -5.31 -9.82
C SER A 84 -23.47 -5.66 -10.70
N PRO A 85 -24.34 -4.70 -11.03
CA PRO A 85 -25.47 -4.94 -11.93
C PRO A 85 -25.06 -5.44 -13.32
N ASP A 86 -23.88 -5.02 -13.80
CA ASP A 86 -23.27 -5.49 -15.04
C ASP A 86 -21.78 -5.84 -14.77
N PRO A 87 -21.47 -7.10 -14.49
CA PRO A 87 -20.09 -7.55 -14.23
C PRO A 87 -19.13 -7.36 -15.40
N VAL A 88 -19.65 -7.48 -16.65
CA VAL A 88 -18.81 -7.32 -17.84
C VAL A 88 -18.38 -5.86 -17.99
N GLN A 89 -19.32 -4.94 -17.87
CA GLN A 89 -19.01 -3.51 -17.94
C GLN A 89 -18.16 -3.07 -16.76
N ALA A 90 -18.48 -3.52 -15.53
CA ALA A 90 -17.69 -3.20 -14.35
C ALA A 90 -16.22 -3.63 -14.49
N LYS A 91 -15.97 -4.82 -15.04
CA LYS A 91 -14.60 -5.26 -15.33
C LYS A 91 -13.88 -4.35 -16.33
N LYS A 92 -14.55 -3.98 -17.40
CA LYS A 92 -14.01 -3.03 -18.40
C LYS A 92 -13.68 -1.68 -17.77
N ASP A 93 -14.56 -1.15 -16.93
CA ASP A 93 -14.38 0.13 -16.25
C ASP A 93 -13.19 0.11 -15.27
N PHE A 94 -13.00 -1.01 -14.57
CA PHE A 94 -11.82 -1.18 -13.70
C PHE A 94 -10.51 -1.18 -14.49
N ILE A 95 -10.48 -1.86 -15.65
CA ILE A 95 -9.31 -1.91 -16.52
C ILE A 95 -9.05 -0.55 -17.16
N ALA A 96 -10.09 0.13 -17.64
CA ALA A 96 -9.99 1.44 -18.29
C ALA A 96 -9.41 2.54 -17.38
N ARG A 97 -9.52 2.38 -16.05
CA ARG A 97 -8.91 3.31 -15.09
C ARG A 97 -7.40 3.13 -14.94
N GLN A 98 -6.85 2.03 -15.45
CA GLN A 98 -5.42 1.74 -15.36
C GLN A 98 -4.72 2.21 -16.64
N PRO A 99 -3.81 3.21 -16.59
CA PRO A 99 -3.09 3.67 -17.79
C PRO A 99 -2.33 2.56 -18.51
N MET A 100 -1.84 1.54 -17.78
CA MET A 100 -1.22 0.35 -18.39
C MET A 100 -2.22 -0.59 -19.08
N GLY A 101 -3.52 -0.32 -19.06
CA GLY A 101 -4.55 -1.13 -19.75
C GLY A 101 -4.82 -2.50 -19.13
N ARG A 102 -4.34 -2.76 -17.90
CA ARG A 102 -4.55 -4.01 -17.17
C ARG A 102 -4.61 -3.80 -15.67
N LEU A 103 -5.09 -4.79 -14.95
CA LEU A 103 -4.95 -4.86 -13.49
C LEU A 103 -3.52 -5.28 -13.12
N GLY A 104 -3.07 -4.86 -11.95
CA GLY A 104 -1.89 -5.42 -11.32
C GLY A 104 -2.14 -6.84 -10.81
N THR A 105 -1.06 -7.57 -10.50
CA THR A 105 -1.12 -8.89 -9.86
C THR A 105 -0.64 -8.81 -8.41
N ALA A 106 -0.97 -9.83 -7.61
CA ALA A 106 -0.48 -9.93 -6.23
C ALA A 106 1.05 -10.05 -6.19
N GLU A 107 1.63 -10.75 -7.16
CA GLU A 107 3.07 -10.96 -7.29
C GLU A 107 3.82 -9.64 -7.55
N GLU A 108 3.24 -8.72 -8.33
CA GLU A 108 3.83 -7.39 -8.58
C GLU A 108 3.90 -6.56 -7.29
N ILE A 109 2.88 -6.67 -6.43
CA ILE A 109 2.90 -6.01 -5.11
C ILE A 109 3.88 -6.72 -4.16
N ALA A 110 3.90 -8.06 -4.17
CA ALA A 110 4.79 -8.86 -3.34
C ALA A 110 6.26 -8.62 -3.67
N ALA A 111 6.63 -8.45 -4.94
CA ALA A 111 8.00 -8.12 -5.34
C ALA A 111 8.50 -6.84 -4.67
N MET A 112 7.67 -5.80 -4.58
CA MET A 112 8.02 -4.57 -3.88
C MET A 112 8.11 -4.80 -2.36
N ALA A 113 7.23 -5.60 -1.78
CA ALA A 113 7.30 -5.95 -0.37
C ALA A 113 8.58 -6.71 -0.03
N VAL A 114 8.98 -7.65 -0.88
CA VAL A 114 10.25 -8.40 -0.74
C VAL A 114 11.43 -7.43 -0.80
N TYR A 115 11.50 -6.52 -1.78
CA TYR A 115 12.55 -5.51 -1.84
C TYR A 115 12.64 -4.71 -0.54
N LEU A 116 11.53 -4.18 -0.06
CA LEU A 116 11.50 -3.35 1.15
C LEU A 116 11.87 -4.13 2.44
N ALA A 117 11.68 -5.46 2.44
CA ALA A 117 12.03 -6.31 3.56
C ALA A 117 13.54 -6.62 3.64
N ARG A 118 14.23 -6.61 2.52
CA ARG A 118 15.63 -7.05 2.39
C ARG A 118 16.63 -6.00 2.89
N ASP A 119 17.87 -6.45 3.09
CA ASP A 119 18.96 -5.59 3.57
C ASP A 119 19.50 -4.64 2.48
N ASP A 120 19.25 -4.92 1.20
CA ASP A 120 19.57 -4.01 0.09
C ASP A 120 18.68 -2.76 0.04
N ALA A 121 17.59 -2.71 0.84
CA ALA A 121 16.74 -1.54 1.03
C ALA A 121 17.07 -0.71 2.29
N THR A 122 18.28 -0.82 2.85
CA THR A 122 18.65 -0.17 4.12
C THR A 122 18.58 1.35 4.10
N PHE A 123 18.73 1.98 2.95
CA PHE A 123 18.61 3.43 2.79
C PHE A 123 17.19 3.90 2.42
N THR A 124 16.20 2.98 2.45
CA THR A 124 14.81 3.26 2.09
C THR A 124 13.92 3.23 3.33
N THR A 125 13.49 4.41 3.81
CA THR A 125 12.57 4.54 4.96
C THR A 125 11.70 5.79 4.82
N GLY A 126 10.51 5.78 5.42
CA GLY A 126 9.57 6.91 5.42
C GLY A 126 8.89 7.16 4.08
N THR A 127 9.05 6.28 3.09
CA THR A 127 8.52 6.48 1.74
C THR A 127 7.22 5.72 1.50
N THR A 128 6.47 6.20 0.52
CA THR A 128 5.31 5.50 -0.07
C THR A 128 5.61 5.22 -1.53
N ILE A 129 5.65 3.96 -1.88
CA ILE A 129 5.96 3.51 -3.25
C ILE A 129 4.67 3.14 -3.96
N SER A 130 4.34 3.85 -5.02
CA SER A 130 3.21 3.51 -5.89
C SER A 130 3.57 2.31 -6.77
N VAL A 131 2.73 1.27 -6.69
CA VAL A 131 2.76 0.10 -7.58
C VAL A 131 1.37 0.00 -8.17
N ASP A 132 1.07 0.88 -9.12
CA ASP A 132 -0.31 1.22 -9.46
C ASP A 132 -0.60 1.32 -10.97
N GLY A 133 0.34 0.92 -11.82
CA GLY A 133 0.14 0.97 -13.27
C GLY A 133 -0.08 2.38 -13.82
N GLY A 134 0.41 3.41 -13.11
CA GLY A 134 0.30 4.80 -13.50
C GLY A 134 -1.02 5.48 -13.12
N ILE A 135 -1.89 4.82 -12.32
CA ILE A 135 -3.22 5.39 -12.01
C ILE A 135 -3.13 6.69 -11.19
N SER A 136 -2.04 6.92 -10.47
CA SER A 136 -1.86 8.12 -9.63
C SER A 136 -1.17 9.30 -10.34
N ILE A 137 -0.67 9.12 -11.55
CA ILE A 137 -0.09 10.18 -12.38
C ILE A 137 -1.11 10.93 -13.21
#